data_c6b0878f651f83c21cfd195e7a955054
#
_entry.id   c6b0878f651f83c21cfd195e7a955054
#
_cell.length_a   1.000
_cell.length_b   1.000
_cell.length_c   1.000
_cell.angle_alpha   90.00
_cell.angle_beta   90.00
_cell.angle_gamma   90.00
#
_symmetry.space_group_name_H-M   'P 1'
#
loop_
_entity.id
_entity.type
_entity.pdbx_description
1 polymer ?
#
loop_
_entity_poly.entity_id
_entity_poly.type
_entity_poly.pdbx_seq_one_letter_code
_entity_poly.pdbx_strand_id
1 'polypeptide(L)'
;VAPTDSTVLISGETGTGKGLAAKAIHSHSRRCRGPYVVVNCGAIPEHLMENELFGHMKGAFTDAKETKKGRLELAHGGTLFLDEIGEIGMRMQIDLLRVLEDRVFYRVGGTQPIEADFRVVAASNRSLEQAIRDGRFREDLYYRLNVVAFSMPPLRQRKQDIPLLAEHFLHRYVQETHRSIERISREALDEMMLYDWPGNVRELENAIERAVVVGKTRQILPSDLPILCRPPSTPPQATTLEEVEKTHI
;
A
#
# COMPACT_ATOMS: atom_id res chain seq x y z
N VAL A 1 -17.75 4.14 -10.35
CA VAL A 1 -17.32 3.18 -9.29
C VAL A 1 -17.62 3.72 -7.89
N ALA A 2 -17.23 4.96 -7.56
CA ALA A 2 -17.43 5.51 -6.22
C ALA A 2 -18.89 5.53 -5.74
N PRO A 3 -19.91 5.93 -6.54
CA PRO A 3 -21.31 5.99 -6.10
C PRO A 3 -21.99 4.64 -5.89
N THR A 4 -21.36 3.52 -6.25
CA THR A 4 -21.91 2.16 -6.07
C THR A 4 -21.33 1.48 -4.82
N ASP A 5 -22.04 0.49 -4.28
CA ASP A 5 -21.54 -0.33 -3.17
C ASP A 5 -20.75 -1.57 -3.64
N SER A 6 -20.46 -1.64 -4.95
CA SER A 6 -19.68 -2.76 -5.51
C SER A 6 -18.29 -2.82 -4.89
N THR A 7 -17.80 -4.05 -4.70
CA THR A 7 -16.43 -4.31 -4.28
C THR A 7 -15.44 -3.81 -5.33
N VAL A 8 -14.36 -3.21 -4.88
CA VAL A 8 -13.30 -2.69 -5.77
C VAL A 8 -11.98 -3.35 -5.43
N LEU A 9 -11.31 -3.87 -6.45
CA LEU A 9 -9.96 -4.41 -6.36
C LEU A 9 -8.97 -3.47 -7.05
N ILE A 10 -7.98 -2.99 -6.29
CA ILE A 10 -6.93 -2.09 -6.78
C ILE A 10 -5.62 -2.87 -6.87
N SER A 11 -5.12 -3.10 -8.07
CA SER A 11 -3.82 -3.70 -8.30
C SER A 11 -2.75 -2.64 -8.58
N GLY A 12 -1.48 -2.99 -8.37
CA GLY A 12 -0.35 -2.12 -8.70
C GLY A 12 0.82 -2.27 -7.75
N GLU A 13 1.99 -1.86 -8.17
CA GLU A 13 3.24 -1.95 -7.40
C GLU A 13 3.15 -1.23 -6.06
N THR A 14 4.04 -1.61 -5.14
CA THR A 14 4.16 -0.91 -3.85
C THR A 14 4.51 0.57 -4.09
N GLY A 15 3.91 1.47 -3.31
CA GLY A 15 4.17 2.90 -3.40
C GLY A 15 3.47 3.64 -4.53
N THR A 16 2.57 3.00 -5.32
CA THR A 16 1.84 3.66 -6.42
C THR A 16 0.68 4.56 -5.97
N GLY A 17 0.28 4.51 -4.69
CA GLY A 17 -0.81 5.31 -4.15
C GLY A 17 -2.15 4.58 -4.04
N LYS A 18 -2.18 3.23 -4.00
CA LYS A 18 -3.41 2.43 -3.87
C LYS A 18 -4.27 2.84 -2.67
N GLY A 19 -3.66 3.09 -1.50
CA GLY A 19 -4.39 3.54 -0.31
C GLY A 19 -5.04 4.92 -0.48
N LEU A 20 -4.38 5.84 -1.21
CA LEU A 20 -4.96 7.15 -1.53
C LEU A 20 -6.16 7.01 -2.48
N ALA A 21 -6.05 6.14 -3.49
CA ALA A 21 -7.15 5.82 -4.39
C ALA A 21 -8.34 5.19 -3.64
N ALA A 22 -8.09 4.26 -2.71
CA ALA A 22 -9.14 3.67 -1.86
C ALA A 22 -9.84 4.74 -1.00
N LYS A 23 -9.08 5.65 -0.39
CA LYS A 23 -9.62 6.77 0.38
C LYS A 23 -10.46 7.71 -0.49
N ALA A 24 -10.02 8.00 -1.71
CA ALA A 24 -10.77 8.81 -2.66
C ALA A 24 -12.11 8.13 -3.07
N ILE A 25 -12.09 6.80 -3.29
CA ILE A 25 -13.31 6.02 -3.57
C ILE A 25 -14.30 6.13 -2.41
N HIS A 26 -13.85 5.99 -1.17
CA HIS A 26 -14.70 6.17 0.01
C HIS A 26 -15.27 7.58 0.09
N SER A 27 -14.44 8.62 -0.04
CA SER A 27 -14.83 10.02 0.10
C SER A 27 -15.87 10.47 -0.94
N HIS A 28 -15.90 9.83 -2.12
CA HIS A 28 -16.88 10.10 -3.18
C HIS A 28 -18.02 9.07 -3.23
N SER A 29 -18.14 8.20 -2.23
CA SER A 29 -19.18 7.17 -2.14
C SER A 29 -20.42 7.67 -1.39
N ARG A 30 -21.50 6.89 -1.46
CA ARG A 30 -22.69 7.10 -0.64
C ARG A 30 -22.41 6.91 0.86
N ARG A 31 -21.32 6.21 1.21
CA ARG A 31 -20.87 5.91 2.57
C ARG A 31 -19.78 6.87 3.09
N CYS A 32 -19.55 8.00 2.41
CA CYS A 32 -18.50 8.97 2.76
C CYS A 32 -18.61 9.57 4.17
N ARG A 33 -19.78 9.51 4.79
CA ARG A 33 -20.02 9.95 6.18
C ARG A 33 -19.82 8.83 7.21
N GLY A 34 -19.74 7.58 6.74
CA GLY A 34 -19.48 6.41 7.58
C GLY A 34 -17.98 6.21 7.87
N PRO A 35 -17.64 5.22 8.70
CA PRO A 35 -16.25 4.95 9.03
C PRO A 35 -15.46 4.45 7.81
N TYR A 36 -14.19 4.86 7.70
CA TYR A 36 -13.19 4.31 6.77
C TYR A 36 -12.17 3.54 7.58
N VAL A 37 -12.31 2.21 7.59
CA VAL A 37 -11.47 1.31 8.38
C VAL A 37 -10.42 0.67 7.48
N VAL A 38 -9.15 0.90 7.80
CA VAL A 38 -7.99 0.35 7.07
C VAL A 38 -7.46 -0.86 7.81
N VAL A 39 -7.22 -1.94 7.07
CA VAL A 39 -6.54 -3.15 7.54
C VAL A 39 -5.38 -3.44 6.58
N ASN A 40 -4.16 -3.30 7.06
CA ASN A 40 -2.98 -3.75 6.31
C ASN A 40 -2.73 -5.22 6.65
N CYS A 41 -3.09 -6.11 5.71
CA CYS A 41 -3.00 -7.55 5.89
C CYS A 41 -1.54 -8.05 5.97
N GLY A 42 -0.61 -7.36 5.33
CA GLY A 42 0.82 -7.71 5.40
C GLY A 42 1.51 -7.30 6.71
N ALA A 43 0.94 -6.33 7.44
CA ALA A 43 1.52 -5.83 8.68
C ALA A 43 1.05 -6.61 9.93
N ILE A 44 -0.06 -7.35 9.84
CA ILE A 44 -0.63 -8.10 10.96
C ILE A 44 -0.13 -9.55 10.90
N PRO A 45 0.54 -10.07 11.95
CA PRO A 45 0.89 -11.48 12.02
C PRO A 45 -0.33 -12.40 11.83
N GLU A 46 -0.18 -13.50 11.09
CA GLU A 46 -1.29 -14.39 10.72
C GLU A 46 -2.11 -14.86 11.92
N HIS A 47 -1.45 -15.23 13.03
CA HIS A 47 -2.11 -15.68 14.25
C HIS A 47 -2.92 -14.60 15.00
N LEU A 48 -2.71 -13.31 14.68
CA LEU A 48 -3.46 -12.18 15.24
C LEU A 48 -4.55 -11.67 14.28
N MET A 49 -4.50 -12.05 13.01
CA MET A 49 -5.38 -11.54 11.97
C MET A 49 -6.85 -11.79 12.27
N GLU A 50 -7.18 -13.01 12.69
CA GLU A 50 -8.55 -13.40 13.05
C GLU A 50 -9.10 -12.50 14.17
N ASN A 51 -8.31 -12.31 15.22
CA ASN A 51 -8.67 -11.47 16.35
C ASN A 51 -8.82 -9.99 15.98
N GLU A 52 -7.93 -9.44 15.14
CA GLU A 52 -8.03 -8.06 14.69
C GLU A 52 -9.23 -7.83 13.77
N LEU A 53 -9.54 -8.75 12.86
CA LEU A 53 -10.66 -8.62 11.94
C LEU A 53 -12.01 -8.84 12.62
N PHE A 54 -12.18 -9.95 13.33
CA PHE A 54 -13.46 -10.37 13.90
C PHE A 54 -13.69 -9.87 15.32
N GLY A 55 -12.62 -9.53 16.04
CA GLY A 55 -12.69 -9.24 17.47
C GLY A 55 -12.87 -10.50 18.30
N HIS A 56 -12.98 -10.37 19.62
CA HIS A 56 -13.14 -11.51 20.53
C HIS A 56 -14.07 -11.19 21.71
N MET A 57 -14.62 -12.24 22.24
CA MET A 57 -15.33 -12.21 23.53
C MET A 57 -14.34 -12.37 24.68
N LYS A 58 -14.67 -11.81 25.82
CA LYS A 58 -13.94 -12.07 27.06
C LYS A 58 -13.84 -13.57 27.32
N GLY A 59 -12.63 -14.09 27.58
CA GLY A 59 -12.37 -15.50 27.81
C GLY A 59 -12.21 -16.37 26.55
N ALA A 60 -12.18 -15.80 25.35
CA ALA A 60 -11.99 -16.52 24.10
C ALA A 60 -10.61 -17.22 24.01
N PHE A 61 -9.60 -16.67 24.69
CA PHE A 61 -8.25 -17.22 24.85
C PHE A 61 -7.64 -16.72 26.16
N THR A 62 -6.47 -17.25 26.55
CA THR A 62 -5.86 -17.02 27.88
C THR A 62 -5.70 -15.56 28.27
N ASP A 63 -5.44 -14.67 27.31
CA ASP A 63 -5.24 -13.23 27.52
C ASP A 63 -6.47 -12.36 27.18
N ALA A 64 -7.58 -12.95 26.82
CA ALA A 64 -8.83 -12.22 26.50
C ALA A 64 -9.54 -11.71 27.76
N LYS A 65 -8.97 -10.69 28.41
CA LYS A 65 -9.49 -10.11 29.66
C LYS A 65 -10.81 -9.34 29.47
N GLU A 66 -10.98 -8.75 28.28
CA GLU A 66 -12.16 -7.95 27.92
C GLU A 66 -12.65 -8.34 26.53
N THR A 67 -13.90 -7.97 26.20
CA THR A 67 -14.45 -8.12 24.85
C THR A 67 -13.91 -7.00 23.96
N LYS A 68 -13.38 -7.34 22.78
CA LYS A 68 -12.84 -6.38 21.81
C LYS A 68 -13.64 -6.44 20.50
N LYS A 69 -14.06 -5.28 19.99
CA LYS A 69 -14.63 -5.17 18.64
C LYS A 69 -13.56 -5.34 17.58
N GLY A 70 -13.87 -6.12 16.54
CA GLY A 70 -13.00 -6.30 15.37
C GLY A 70 -13.16 -5.18 14.35
N ARG A 71 -12.25 -5.17 13.37
CA ARG A 71 -12.25 -4.18 12.26
C ARG A 71 -13.51 -4.28 11.40
N LEU A 72 -14.07 -5.47 11.22
CA LEU A 72 -15.32 -5.67 10.48
C LEU A 72 -16.50 -4.96 11.16
N GLU A 73 -16.59 -5.06 12.49
CA GLU A 73 -17.63 -4.38 13.26
C GLU A 73 -17.44 -2.84 13.24
N LEU A 74 -16.18 -2.39 13.32
CA LEU A 74 -15.86 -0.95 13.26
C LEU A 74 -16.17 -0.34 11.88
N ALA A 75 -16.19 -1.14 10.82
CA ALA A 75 -16.49 -0.70 9.46
C ALA A 75 -17.99 -0.60 9.17
N HIS A 76 -18.87 -0.98 10.11
CA HIS A 76 -20.31 -0.97 9.92
C HIS A 76 -20.84 0.40 9.44
N GLY A 77 -21.69 0.37 8.42
CA GLY A 77 -22.21 1.59 7.77
C GLY A 77 -21.21 2.35 6.88
N GLY A 78 -19.95 1.87 6.79
CA GLY A 78 -18.85 2.56 6.12
C GLY A 78 -18.16 1.73 5.04
N THR A 79 -16.83 1.83 5.00
CA THR A 79 -15.95 1.16 4.04
C THR A 79 -14.82 0.46 4.77
N LEU A 80 -14.62 -0.83 4.46
CA LEU A 80 -13.47 -1.62 4.86
C LEU A 80 -12.44 -1.61 3.72
N PHE A 81 -11.25 -1.10 3.99
CA PHE A 81 -10.13 -1.16 3.07
C PHE A 81 -9.14 -2.23 3.51
N LEU A 82 -8.97 -3.26 2.68
CA LEU A 82 -8.05 -4.38 2.89
C LEU A 82 -6.80 -4.14 2.02
N ASP A 83 -5.74 -3.62 2.61
CA ASP A 83 -4.47 -3.44 1.90
C ASP A 83 -3.64 -4.72 1.96
N GLU A 84 -2.90 -5.00 0.88
CA GLU A 84 -2.07 -6.20 0.73
C GLU A 84 -2.86 -7.51 0.94
N ILE A 85 -4.07 -7.60 0.35
CA ILE A 85 -4.98 -8.74 0.52
C ILE A 85 -4.36 -10.08 0.10
N GLY A 86 -3.37 -10.06 -0.80
CA GLY A 86 -2.64 -11.26 -1.23
C GLY A 86 -1.75 -11.89 -0.15
N GLU A 87 -1.59 -11.25 1.01
CA GLU A 87 -0.75 -11.74 2.12
C GLU A 87 -1.53 -12.55 3.16
N ILE A 88 -2.88 -12.60 3.10
CA ILE A 88 -3.67 -13.36 4.09
C ILE A 88 -3.54 -14.88 3.88
N GLY A 89 -3.43 -15.62 4.98
CA GLY A 89 -3.36 -17.09 4.97
C GLY A 89 -4.66 -17.74 4.50
N MET A 90 -4.59 -18.99 4.03
CA MET A 90 -5.71 -19.74 3.43
C MET A 90 -6.93 -19.84 4.35
N ARG A 91 -6.72 -19.99 5.66
CA ARG A 91 -7.82 -20.04 6.65
C ARG A 91 -8.59 -18.71 6.66
N MET A 92 -7.87 -17.61 6.73
CA MET A 92 -8.46 -16.27 6.76
C MET A 92 -9.22 -15.95 5.46
N GLN A 93 -8.74 -16.45 4.31
CA GLN A 93 -9.44 -16.31 3.03
C GLN A 93 -10.82 -16.98 3.07
N ILE A 94 -10.93 -18.16 3.70
CA ILE A 94 -12.22 -18.87 3.87
C ILE A 94 -13.17 -18.06 4.75
N ASP A 95 -12.68 -17.57 5.89
CA ASP A 95 -13.49 -16.82 6.84
C ASP A 95 -13.94 -15.48 6.25
N LEU A 96 -13.06 -14.80 5.52
CA LEU A 96 -13.42 -13.56 4.82
C LEU A 96 -14.44 -13.79 3.71
N LEU A 97 -14.30 -14.88 2.93
CA LEU A 97 -15.27 -15.24 1.88
C LEU A 97 -16.67 -15.42 2.48
N ARG A 98 -16.80 -16.16 3.58
CA ARG A 98 -18.09 -16.35 4.28
C ARG A 98 -18.70 -15.00 4.68
N VAL A 99 -17.92 -14.09 5.26
CA VAL A 99 -18.43 -12.76 5.62
C VAL A 99 -18.93 -11.98 4.40
N LEU A 100 -18.23 -12.09 3.27
CA LEU A 100 -18.63 -11.40 2.04
C LEU A 100 -19.88 -11.99 1.39
N GLU A 101 -20.13 -13.29 1.57
CA GLU A 101 -21.29 -14.01 1.04
C GLU A 101 -22.51 -13.88 1.96
N ASP A 102 -22.35 -14.29 3.21
CA ASP A 102 -23.45 -14.39 4.19
C ASP A 102 -23.83 -13.05 4.80
N ARG A 103 -22.94 -12.05 4.70
CA ARG A 103 -23.09 -10.74 5.33
C ARG A 103 -23.27 -10.79 6.85
N VAL A 104 -22.76 -11.85 7.46
CA VAL A 104 -22.79 -12.09 8.91
C VAL A 104 -21.47 -12.67 9.34
N PHE A 105 -21.02 -12.31 10.54
CA PHE A 105 -19.84 -12.90 11.17
C PHE A 105 -20.03 -13.01 12.69
N TYR A 106 -19.08 -13.67 13.36
CA TYR A 106 -19.08 -13.88 14.80
C TYR A 106 -17.73 -13.43 15.37
N ARG A 107 -17.73 -12.90 16.59
CA ARG A 107 -16.48 -12.68 17.32
C ARG A 107 -15.85 -14.01 17.71
N VAL A 108 -14.55 -14.06 17.82
CA VAL A 108 -13.82 -15.23 18.33
C VAL A 108 -14.36 -15.60 19.72
N GLY A 109 -14.79 -16.85 19.91
CA GLY A 109 -15.44 -17.32 21.12
C GLY A 109 -16.87 -16.83 21.36
N GLY A 110 -17.47 -16.13 20.37
CA GLY A 110 -18.85 -15.65 20.44
C GLY A 110 -19.81 -16.48 19.61
N THR A 111 -21.10 -16.46 19.99
CA THR A 111 -22.20 -17.15 19.29
C THR A 111 -23.25 -16.18 18.72
N GLN A 112 -23.13 -14.89 19.03
CA GLN A 112 -24.04 -13.88 18.52
C GLN A 112 -23.63 -13.46 17.10
N PRO A 113 -24.55 -13.55 16.11
CA PRO A 113 -24.29 -13.07 14.75
C PRO A 113 -24.22 -11.54 14.73
N ILE A 114 -23.28 -11.01 13.96
CA ILE A 114 -23.08 -9.56 13.73
C ILE A 114 -23.22 -9.30 12.23
N GLU A 115 -24.08 -8.36 11.87
CA GLU A 115 -24.30 -7.99 10.48
C GLU A 115 -23.08 -7.26 9.89
N ALA A 116 -22.68 -7.67 8.68
CA ALA A 116 -21.56 -7.11 7.93
C ALA A 116 -22.03 -6.07 6.89
N ASP A 117 -22.59 -4.94 7.36
CA ASP A 117 -23.00 -3.84 6.47
C ASP A 117 -21.84 -2.88 6.24
N PHE A 118 -20.95 -3.23 5.34
CA PHE A 118 -19.86 -2.37 4.86
C PHE A 118 -19.56 -2.61 3.39
N ARG A 119 -19.02 -1.58 2.72
CA ARG A 119 -18.43 -1.69 1.40
C ARG A 119 -16.99 -2.18 1.52
N VAL A 120 -16.54 -3.04 0.59
CA VAL A 120 -15.16 -3.52 0.55
C VAL A 120 -14.40 -2.84 -0.58
N VAL A 121 -13.22 -2.36 -0.26
CA VAL A 121 -12.15 -1.98 -1.21
C VAL A 121 -10.94 -2.81 -0.84
N ALA A 122 -10.39 -3.57 -1.78
CA ALA A 122 -9.18 -4.38 -1.57
C ALA A 122 -8.04 -3.88 -2.45
N ALA A 123 -6.81 -4.02 -1.97
CA ALA A 123 -5.62 -3.69 -2.75
C ALA A 123 -4.59 -4.82 -2.69
N SER A 124 -3.88 -5.04 -3.80
CA SER A 124 -2.79 -6.01 -3.89
C SER A 124 -1.61 -5.41 -4.67
N ASN A 125 -0.40 -5.67 -4.20
CA ASN A 125 0.84 -5.38 -4.89
C ASN A 125 1.37 -6.59 -5.68
N ARG A 126 0.74 -7.77 -5.50
CA ARG A 126 1.05 -9.02 -6.20
C ARG A 126 -0.08 -9.37 -7.17
N SER A 127 0.23 -10.12 -8.22
CA SER A 127 -0.79 -10.73 -9.07
C SER A 127 -1.54 -11.81 -8.29
N LEU A 128 -2.82 -11.58 -8.01
CA LEU A 128 -3.68 -12.56 -7.36
C LEU A 128 -3.93 -13.77 -8.28
N GLU A 129 -3.96 -13.55 -9.61
CA GLU A 129 -4.08 -14.63 -10.59
C GLU A 129 -2.87 -15.58 -10.54
N GLN A 130 -1.65 -15.03 -10.33
CA GLN A 130 -0.48 -15.88 -10.11
C GLN A 130 -0.58 -16.61 -8.77
N ALA A 131 -1.03 -15.93 -7.71
CA ALA A 131 -1.21 -16.55 -6.40
C ALA A 131 -2.26 -17.69 -6.42
N ILE A 132 -3.29 -17.59 -7.27
CA ILE A 132 -4.27 -18.67 -7.49
C ILE A 132 -3.59 -19.86 -8.15
N ARG A 133 -2.84 -19.67 -9.23
CA ARG A 133 -2.09 -20.76 -9.91
C ARG A 133 -1.11 -21.47 -8.97
N ASP A 134 -0.51 -20.73 -8.06
CA ASP A 134 0.43 -21.24 -7.06
C ASP A 134 -0.27 -21.89 -5.84
N GLY A 135 -1.61 -21.93 -5.79
CA GLY A 135 -2.39 -22.46 -4.67
C GLY A 135 -2.29 -21.61 -3.38
N ARG A 136 -1.85 -20.36 -3.47
CA ARG A 136 -1.71 -19.45 -2.32
C ARG A 136 -2.90 -18.51 -2.12
N PHE A 137 -3.76 -18.39 -3.12
CA PHE A 137 -4.99 -17.59 -3.04
C PHE A 137 -6.17 -18.36 -3.63
N ARG A 138 -7.34 -18.25 -3.01
CA ARG A 138 -8.55 -18.96 -3.44
C ARG A 138 -9.21 -18.21 -4.59
N GLU A 139 -9.62 -18.99 -5.58
CA GLU A 139 -10.29 -18.48 -6.77
C GLU A 139 -11.68 -17.89 -6.46
N ASP A 140 -12.43 -18.52 -5.54
CA ASP A 140 -13.75 -18.05 -5.13
C ASP A 140 -13.68 -16.67 -4.45
N LEU A 141 -12.74 -16.47 -3.55
CA LEU A 141 -12.51 -15.16 -2.93
C LEU A 141 -12.08 -14.10 -3.96
N TYR A 142 -11.21 -14.48 -4.91
CA TYR A 142 -10.81 -13.57 -5.97
C TYR A 142 -12.01 -13.04 -6.76
N TYR A 143 -12.92 -13.92 -7.23
CA TYR A 143 -14.09 -13.46 -7.95
C TYR A 143 -15.04 -12.61 -7.10
N ARG A 144 -15.12 -12.86 -5.80
CA ARG A 144 -15.92 -12.03 -4.90
C ARG A 144 -15.33 -10.64 -4.67
N LEU A 145 -14.00 -10.50 -4.72
CA LEU A 145 -13.30 -9.23 -4.60
C LEU A 145 -13.20 -8.48 -5.94
N ASN A 146 -13.08 -9.20 -7.04
CA ASN A 146 -12.84 -8.66 -8.38
C ASN A 146 -14.14 -8.32 -9.14
N VAL A 147 -15.04 -7.55 -8.51
CA VAL A 147 -16.27 -7.06 -9.17
C VAL A 147 -15.98 -5.87 -10.07
N VAL A 148 -15.20 -4.93 -9.56
CA VAL A 148 -14.65 -3.80 -10.34
C VAL A 148 -13.16 -3.73 -10.06
N ALA A 149 -12.33 -3.92 -11.07
CA ALA A 149 -10.89 -3.85 -10.92
C ALA A 149 -10.28 -2.71 -11.73
N PHE A 150 -9.22 -2.13 -11.21
CA PHE A 150 -8.32 -1.26 -11.96
C PHE A 150 -6.90 -1.35 -11.44
N SER A 151 -5.95 -1.05 -12.31
CA SER A 151 -4.53 -1.07 -11.97
C SER A 151 -3.98 0.35 -11.85
N MET A 152 -3.24 0.59 -10.78
CA MET A 152 -2.48 1.82 -10.58
C MET A 152 -1.16 1.73 -11.37
N PRO A 153 -0.95 2.57 -12.39
CA PRO A 153 0.28 2.52 -13.17
C PRO A 153 1.48 2.90 -12.30
N PRO A 154 2.64 2.26 -12.50
CA PRO A 154 3.87 2.64 -11.83
C PRO A 154 4.32 4.04 -12.28
N LEU A 155 5.12 4.72 -11.44
CA LEU A 155 5.53 6.11 -11.67
C LEU A 155 6.30 6.29 -12.99
N ARG A 156 7.09 5.28 -13.39
CA ARG A 156 7.81 5.27 -14.69
C ARG A 156 6.90 5.34 -15.92
N GLN A 157 5.61 4.96 -15.80
CA GLN A 157 4.61 5.06 -16.87
C GLN A 157 3.83 6.38 -16.86
N ARG A 158 4.01 7.19 -15.79
CA ARG A 158 3.37 8.51 -15.64
C ARG A 158 4.39 9.56 -15.17
N LYS A 159 5.55 9.58 -15.83
CA LYS A 159 6.66 10.49 -15.49
C LYS A 159 6.23 11.97 -15.49
N GLN A 160 5.24 12.33 -16.28
CA GLN A 160 4.64 13.66 -16.30
C GLN A 160 4.06 14.12 -14.94
N ASP A 161 3.75 13.18 -14.04
CA ASP A 161 3.25 13.52 -12.70
C ASP A 161 4.38 13.86 -11.73
N ILE A 162 5.63 13.49 -12.06
CA ILE A 162 6.79 13.66 -11.18
C ILE A 162 6.99 15.13 -10.76
N PRO A 163 6.98 16.13 -11.67
CA PRO A 163 7.16 17.52 -11.26
C PRO A 163 6.13 17.99 -10.25
N LEU A 164 4.86 17.69 -10.49
CA LEU A 164 3.76 18.08 -9.61
C LEU A 164 3.84 17.39 -8.25
N LEU A 165 4.17 16.10 -8.22
CA LEU A 165 4.34 15.33 -7.00
C LEU A 165 5.54 15.85 -6.19
N ALA A 166 6.67 16.11 -6.86
CA ALA A 166 7.88 16.59 -6.23
C ALA A 166 7.66 17.99 -5.60
N GLU A 167 6.97 18.88 -6.29
CA GLU A 167 6.62 20.20 -5.78
C GLU A 167 5.65 20.11 -4.59
N HIS A 168 4.65 19.23 -4.67
CA HIS A 168 3.74 18.97 -3.56
C HIS A 168 4.47 18.48 -2.30
N PHE A 169 5.38 17.53 -2.44
CA PHE A 169 6.17 17.02 -1.31
C PHE A 169 7.15 18.07 -0.79
N LEU A 170 7.80 18.84 -1.67
CA LEU A 170 8.64 19.95 -1.25
C LEU A 170 7.88 20.92 -0.34
N HIS A 171 6.72 21.41 -0.79
CA HIS A 171 5.91 22.34 0.00
C HIS A 171 5.52 21.76 1.35
N ARG A 172 5.09 20.50 1.39
CA ARG A 172 4.71 19.81 2.63
C ARG A 172 5.88 19.73 3.60
N TYR A 173 7.04 19.23 3.17
CA TYR A 173 8.19 19.04 4.06
C TYR A 173 8.88 20.36 4.45
N VAL A 174 8.85 21.37 3.60
CA VAL A 174 9.33 22.72 3.97
C VAL A 174 8.47 23.29 5.12
N GLN A 175 7.16 23.11 5.07
CA GLN A 175 6.27 23.54 6.15
C GLN A 175 6.50 22.75 7.45
N GLU A 176 6.62 21.42 7.35
CA GLU A 176 6.82 20.53 8.50
C GLU A 176 8.19 20.74 9.18
N THR A 177 9.25 21.02 8.39
CA THR A 177 10.63 21.16 8.91
C THR A 177 11.07 22.60 9.15
N HIS A 178 10.24 23.58 8.80
CA HIS A 178 10.56 25.02 8.86
C HIS A 178 11.85 25.39 8.12
N ARG A 179 12.19 24.67 7.04
CA ARG A 179 13.37 24.95 6.20
C ARG A 179 13.05 26.06 5.19
N SER A 180 14.09 26.77 4.77
CA SER A 180 13.98 27.88 3.80
C SER A 180 14.32 27.43 2.37
N ILE A 181 13.81 26.24 1.95
CA ILE A 181 13.99 25.74 0.58
C ILE A 181 12.77 26.18 -0.23
N GLU A 182 13.01 26.85 -1.34
CA GLU A 182 11.98 27.52 -2.13
C GLU A 182 11.57 26.72 -3.38
N ARG A 183 12.49 25.92 -3.94
CA ARG A 183 12.29 25.23 -5.21
C ARG A 183 13.21 24.03 -5.41
N ILE A 184 12.90 23.24 -6.41
CA ILE A 184 13.76 22.19 -6.96
C ILE A 184 14.50 22.79 -8.17
N SER A 185 15.82 22.58 -8.28
CA SER A 185 16.57 23.03 -9.44
C SER A 185 16.13 22.26 -10.69
N ARG A 186 16.32 22.87 -11.86
CA ARG A 186 15.93 22.23 -13.13
C ARG A 186 16.71 20.95 -13.37
N GLU A 187 17.99 20.96 -13.06
CA GLU A 187 18.87 19.80 -13.18
C GLU A 187 18.42 18.65 -12.28
N ALA A 188 17.99 18.93 -11.03
CA ALA A 188 17.46 17.93 -10.12
C ALA A 188 16.13 17.35 -10.64
N LEU A 189 15.28 18.20 -11.21
CA LEU A 189 14.02 17.75 -11.81
C LEU A 189 14.25 16.87 -13.04
N ASP A 190 15.20 17.24 -13.92
CA ASP A 190 15.57 16.47 -15.09
C ASP A 190 16.07 15.07 -14.70
N GLU A 191 16.88 14.96 -13.64
CA GLU A 191 17.33 13.67 -13.12
C GLU A 191 16.18 12.84 -12.53
N MET A 192 15.27 13.48 -11.78
CA MET A 192 14.06 12.77 -11.28
C MET A 192 13.22 12.21 -12.43
N MET A 193 13.13 12.93 -13.56
CA MET A 193 12.41 12.48 -14.77
C MET A 193 13.09 11.30 -15.48
N LEU A 194 14.41 11.19 -15.40
CA LEU A 194 15.18 10.09 -15.99
C LEU A 194 15.07 8.81 -15.16
N TYR A 195 14.96 8.92 -13.85
CA TYR A 195 14.94 7.76 -12.94
C TYR A 195 13.63 6.98 -13.03
N ASP A 196 13.68 5.66 -12.81
CA ASP A 196 12.52 4.76 -12.97
C ASP A 196 11.66 4.57 -11.72
N TRP A 197 12.14 5.04 -10.56
CA TRP A 197 11.40 5.01 -9.30
C TRP A 197 10.84 3.62 -8.96
N PRO A 198 11.67 2.59 -8.68
CA PRO A 198 11.18 1.26 -8.35
C PRO A 198 10.27 1.23 -7.11
N GLY A 199 10.46 2.14 -6.15
CA GLY A 199 9.56 2.36 -5.01
C GLY A 199 8.42 3.35 -5.29
N ASN A 200 8.25 3.76 -6.56
CA ASN A 200 7.18 4.64 -7.04
C ASN A 200 7.09 5.97 -6.27
N VAL A 201 5.87 6.42 -5.98
CA VAL A 201 5.62 7.71 -5.30
C VAL A 201 6.20 7.73 -3.89
N ARG A 202 6.21 6.58 -3.18
CA ARG A 202 6.80 6.49 -1.84
C ARG A 202 8.31 6.73 -1.86
N GLU A 203 9.02 6.25 -2.86
CA GLU A 203 10.46 6.50 -3.03
C GLU A 203 10.72 7.97 -3.39
N LEU A 204 9.93 8.55 -4.30
CA LEU A 204 10.00 9.96 -4.63
C LEU A 204 9.75 10.85 -3.39
N GLU A 205 8.73 10.55 -2.62
CA GLU A 205 8.40 11.24 -1.37
C GLU A 205 9.58 11.22 -0.40
N ASN A 206 10.14 10.03 -0.12
CA ASN A 206 11.30 9.88 0.76
C ASN A 206 12.54 10.60 0.23
N ALA A 207 12.73 10.62 -1.08
CA ALA A 207 13.85 11.34 -1.71
C ALA A 207 13.76 12.85 -1.51
N ILE A 208 12.57 13.42 -1.67
CA ILE A 208 12.30 14.85 -1.44
C ILE A 208 12.42 15.18 0.05
N GLU A 209 11.82 14.37 0.93
CA GLU A 209 11.94 14.55 2.38
C GLU A 209 13.40 14.62 2.80
N ARG A 210 14.20 13.63 2.38
CA ARG A 210 15.64 13.61 2.65
C ARG A 210 16.33 14.85 2.11
N ALA A 211 16.08 15.23 0.85
CA ALA A 211 16.69 16.40 0.24
C ALA A 211 16.36 17.71 0.99
N VAL A 212 15.14 17.84 1.51
CA VAL A 212 14.75 18.98 2.36
C VAL A 212 15.51 18.98 3.70
N VAL A 213 15.67 17.81 4.33
CA VAL A 213 16.38 17.70 5.62
C VAL A 213 17.87 17.97 5.49
N VAL A 214 18.54 17.45 4.44
CA VAL A 214 20.01 17.49 4.25
C VAL A 214 20.45 18.75 3.50
N GLY A 215 19.57 19.30 2.65
CA GLY A 215 19.86 20.43 1.77
C GLY A 215 20.39 21.64 2.54
N LYS A 216 21.46 22.26 2.01
CA LYS A 216 22.15 23.43 2.59
C LYS A 216 21.81 24.71 1.88
N THR A 217 21.14 24.66 0.75
CA THR A 217 20.82 25.78 -0.13
C THR A 217 19.32 26.05 -0.14
N ARG A 218 18.92 27.18 -0.75
CA ARG A 218 17.49 27.49 -0.92
C ARG A 218 16.80 26.70 -2.03
N GLN A 219 17.51 25.78 -2.66
CA GLN A 219 16.95 24.91 -3.69
C GLN A 219 17.52 23.51 -3.55
N ILE A 220 16.71 22.49 -3.90
CA ILE A 220 17.17 21.11 -4.00
C ILE A 220 18.03 20.99 -5.24
N LEU A 221 19.27 20.51 -5.06
CA LEU A 221 20.23 20.22 -6.12
C LEU A 221 20.26 18.72 -6.41
N PRO A 222 20.79 18.29 -7.58
CA PRO A 222 21.02 16.88 -7.87
C PRO A 222 21.79 16.13 -6.78
N SER A 223 22.81 16.77 -6.19
CA SER A 223 23.61 16.21 -5.09
C SER A 223 22.84 15.91 -3.81
N ASP A 224 21.68 16.52 -3.61
CA ASP A 224 20.83 16.31 -2.43
C ASP A 224 19.94 15.07 -2.59
N LEU A 225 19.81 14.55 -3.83
CA LEU A 225 18.96 13.42 -4.15
C LEU A 225 19.68 12.09 -3.95
N PRO A 226 19.07 11.09 -3.30
CA PRO A 226 19.68 9.78 -3.06
C PRO A 226 19.83 8.92 -4.33
N ILE A 227 19.25 9.34 -5.45
CA ILE A 227 19.24 8.61 -6.72
C ILE A 227 20.61 8.61 -7.41
N LEU A 228 21.47 9.61 -7.14
CA LEU A 228 22.84 9.69 -7.68
C LEU A 228 23.83 8.70 -7.05
N CYS A 229 23.49 8.09 -5.92
CA CYS A 229 24.37 7.16 -5.24
C CYS A 229 24.29 5.71 -5.77
N ARG A 230 23.46 5.43 -6.79
CA ARG A 230 23.53 4.15 -7.54
C ARG A 230 24.37 4.34 -8.77
N PRO A 231 25.53 3.65 -8.90
CA PRO A 231 26.22 3.58 -10.17
C PRO A 231 25.23 3.03 -11.22
N PRO A 232 25.30 3.52 -12.48
CA PRO A 232 24.49 2.94 -13.54
C PRO A 232 24.69 1.42 -13.47
N SER A 233 23.61 0.68 -13.56
CA SER A 233 23.63 -0.78 -13.60
C SER A 233 24.28 -1.21 -14.90
N THR A 234 25.60 -1.06 -15.00
CA THR A 234 26.42 -1.79 -15.92
C THR A 234 26.33 -3.24 -15.45
N PRO A 235 25.87 -4.19 -16.29
CA PRO A 235 26.00 -5.59 -15.94
C PRO A 235 27.46 -5.81 -15.60
N PRO A 236 27.80 -6.61 -14.59
CA PRO A 236 29.18 -6.89 -14.27
C PRO A 236 29.82 -7.43 -15.54
N GLN A 237 30.70 -6.66 -16.19
CA GLN A 237 31.63 -7.20 -17.13
C GLN A 237 32.39 -8.23 -16.32
N ALA A 238 32.22 -9.49 -16.69
CA ALA A 238 32.96 -10.60 -16.11
C ALA A 238 34.43 -10.32 -16.36
N THR A 239 35.07 -9.63 -15.44
CA THR A 239 36.53 -9.54 -15.35
C THR A 239 36.98 -10.94 -14.95
N THR A 240 37.51 -11.67 -15.90
CA THR A 240 38.10 -12.96 -15.62
C THR A 240 39.26 -12.75 -14.63
N LEU A 241 39.46 -13.72 -13.74
CA LEU A 241 40.56 -13.71 -12.75
C LEU A 241 41.93 -13.40 -13.39
N GLU A 242 42.12 -13.74 -14.68
CA GLU A 242 43.34 -13.48 -15.47
C GLU A 242 43.62 -11.98 -15.75
N GLU A 243 42.58 -11.12 -15.77
CA GLU A 243 42.76 -9.69 -15.99
C GLU A 243 43.13 -8.94 -14.70
N VAL A 244 42.75 -9.46 -13.53
CA VAL A 244 43.07 -8.88 -12.22
C VAL A 244 44.54 -9.19 -11.85
N GLU A 245 45.10 -10.35 -12.26
CA GLU A 245 46.50 -10.70 -11.99
C GLU A 245 47.50 -9.90 -12.82
N LYS A 246 47.13 -9.39 -13.98
CA LYS A 246 48.05 -8.59 -14.85
C LYS A 246 48.24 -7.14 -14.38
N THR A 247 47.47 -6.68 -13.40
CA THR A 247 47.54 -5.28 -12.91
C THR A 247 48.40 -5.15 -11.65
N HIS A 248 48.90 -6.24 -11.08
CA HIS A 248 49.68 -6.28 -9.84
C HIS A 248 51.10 -6.86 -9.97
N ILE A 249 51.70 -6.87 -11.19
CA ILE A 249 53.12 -7.20 -11.39
C ILE A 249 53.86 -5.98 -11.94
#